data_f8562b93deb863984d228265545f4bbd
#
_entry.id   f8562b93deb863984d228265545f4bbd
#
_cell.length_a   1.000
_cell.length_b   1.000
_cell.length_c   1.000
_cell.angle_alpha   90.00
_cell.angle_beta   90.00
_cell.angle_gamma   90.00
#
_symmetry.space_group_name_H-M   'P 1'
#
loop_
_entity.id
_entity.type
_entity.pdbx_description
1 polymer ?
#
loop_
_entity_poly.entity_id
_entity_poly.type
_entity_poly.pdbx_seq_one_letter_code
_entity_poly.pdbx_strand_id
1 'polypeptide(L)'
;MLLLPQASALAQTKVILNYGLSYFLVSTAPLFSVPVQMGFWKQEGLDVSVEGASGGSTALQQLATRQVGMTVTGVPSLMQLKESGAPIIAVGSAYSQNPFYPAVLEDSPIRSIKDFKGKTVAVTSLTVSHVYWLNAILAAEGMKPSDVTLVPVGGAGGNVLHAMRTGEVDVFQAFDAAYANLETIGAKLRLFDDLPYLKNLSFIQGIYVNEDTLKSNPQMIVGMLRGIAKAVVFTKENPEAAIRMHWKQFPSSKPIGVDDAKAMKDALIVLKAQLRSYDPMGVNGKGFGEVTDDQVTAVRDVLFQNGAITKRLDPSRYYTAQFIAAANDFDHEEIRKLASAAH
;
A
#
# COMPACT_ATOMS: atom_id res chain seq x y z
N MET A 1 53.37 4.20 -18.97
CA MET A 1 52.49 3.33 -18.14
C MET A 1 51.45 4.24 -17.55
N LEU A 2 50.29 4.39 -18.22
CA LEU A 2 49.19 5.26 -17.79
C LEU A 2 48.37 4.43 -16.77
N LEU A 3 48.38 4.87 -15.51
CA LEU A 3 47.50 4.38 -14.47
C LEU A 3 46.10 4.94 -14.76
N LEU A 4 45.17 4.09 -15.21
CA LEU A 4 43.74 4.40 -15.25
C LEU A 4 43.24 4.54 -13.80
N PRO A 5 42.48 5.59 -13.47
CA PRO A 5 41.91 5.70 -12.14
C PRO A 5 40.90 4.56 -11.95
N GLN A 6 41.12 3.71 -10.96
CA GLN A 6 40.14 2.76 -10.49
C GLN A 6 38.97 3.58 -9.93
N ALA A 7 37.84 3.57 -10.60
CA ALA A 7 36.59 4.07 -10.04
C ALA A 7 36.29 3.26 -8.77
N SER A 8 36.49 3.89 -7.61
CA SER A 8 36.04 3.33 -6.33
C SER A 8 34.54 3.10 -6.43
N ALA A 9 34.11 1.88 -6.46
CA ALA A 9 32.71 1.53 -6.31
C ALA A 9 32.26 2.11 -4.95
N LEU A 10 31.50 3.20 -4.97
CA LEU A 10 30.90 3.76 -3.77
C LEU A 10 30.08 2.64 -3.12
N ALA A 11 30.35 2.39 -1.83
CA ALA A 11 29.62 1.38 -1.08
C ALA A 11 28.13 1.77 -1.08
N GLN A 12 27.28 0.85 -1.55
CA GLN A 12 25.83 1.08 -1.59
C GLN A 12 25.28 1.19 -0.18
N THR A 13 24.36 2.12 0.04
CA THR A 13 23.62 2.24 1.30
C THR A 13 22.60 1.10 1.40
N LYS A 14 22.74 0.24 2.40
CA LYS A 14 21.77 -0.83 2.67
C LYS A 14 20.50 -0.26 3.28
N VAL A 15 19.34 -0.64 2.72
CA VAL A 15 18.03 -0.22 3.20
C VAL A 15 17.12 -1.44 3.30
N ILE A 16 16.55 -1.68 4.46
CA ILE A 16 15.44 -2.63 4.61
C ILE A 16 14.16 -1.83 4.45
N LEU A 17 13.37 -2.18 3.42
CA LEU A 17 12.02 -1.66 3.18
C LEU A 17 11.01 -2.69 3.65
N ASN A 18 10.21 -2.38 4.67
CA ASN A 18 9.18 -3.30 5.07
C ASN A 18 7.77 -2.87 4.62
N TYR A 19 6.89 -3.86 4.53
CA TYR A 19 5.49 -3.70 4.17
C TYR A 19 4.59 -4.12 5.34
N GLY A 20 3.54 -3.35 5.58
CA GLY A 20 2.58 -3.62 6.67
C GLY A 20 1.70 -4.87 6.50
N LEU A 21 2.04 -5.75 5.56
CA LEU A 21 1.43 -7.07 5.36
C LEU A 21 2.52 -8.13 5.21
N SER A 22 2.23 -9.36 5.61
CA SER A 22 3.16 -10.50 5.52
C SER A 22 3.19 -11.19 4.15
N TYR A 23 2.38 -10.71 3.19
CA TYR A 23 2.28 -11.26 1.84
C TYR A 23 2.30 -10.15 0.79
N PHE A 24 2.72 -10.49 -0.42
CA PHE A 24 2.86 -9.56 -1.53
C PHE A 24 1.99 -10.01 -2.70
N LEU A 25 0.91 -9.28 -2.97
CA LEU A 25 0.12 -9.45 -4.19
C LEU A 25 0.82 -8.76 -5.36
N VAL A 26 0.55 -9.20 -6.58
CA VAL A 26 1.09 -8.57 -7.81
C VAL A 26 0.75 -7.08 -7.91
N SER A 27 -0.32 -6.64 -7.28
CA SER A 27 -0.72 -5.22 -7.17
C SER A 27 0.34 -4.34 -6.47
N THR A 28 1.26 -4.93 -5.71
CA THR A 28 2.35 -4.21 -5.03
C THR A 28 3.64 -4.15 -5.87
N ALA A 29 3.62 -4.66 -7.10
CA ALA A 29 4.79 -4.70 -7.98
C ALA A 29 5.49 -3.33 -8.11
N PRO A 30 4.81 -2.18 -8.31
CA PRO A 30 5.47 -0.89 -8.45
C PRO A 30 6.16 -0.41 -7.16
N LEU A 31 5.72 -0.89 -5.98
CA LEU A 31 6.31 -0.48 -4.71
C LEU A 31 7.57 -1.28 -4.34
N PHE A 32 7.66 -2.55 -4.78
CA PHE A 32 8.65 -3.47 -4.23
C PHE A 32 9.48 -4.19 -5.28
N SER A 33 8.86 -4.92 -6.21
CA SER A 33 9.58 -5.79 -7.13
C SER A 33 10.14 -5.07 -8.35
N VAL A 34 9.39 -4.17 -8.97
CA VAL A 34 9.86 -3.44 -10.16
C VAL A 34 11.08 -2.57 -9.85
N PRO A 35 11.14 -1.79 -8.74
CA PRO A 35 12.34 -1.01 -8.43
C PRO A 35 13.58 -1.87 -8.22
N VAL A 36 13.44 -3.07 -7.62
CA VAL A 36 14.54 -4.03 -7.43
C VAL A 36 14.98 -4.61 -8.77
N GLN A 37 14.04 -5.17 -9.55
CA GLN A 37 14.34 -5.90 -10.77
C GLN A 37 14.86 -5.00 -11.91
N MET A 38 14.36 -3.77 -12.00
CA MET A 38 14.87 -2.74 -12.93
C MET A 38 16.14 -2.05 -12.45
N GLY A 39 16.57 -2.31 -11.22
CA GLY A 39 17.75 -1.69 -10.64
C GLY A 39 17.60 -0.19 -10.38
N PHE A 40 16.37 0.35 -10.28
CA PHE A 40 16.14 1.77 -10.07
C PHE A 40 16.76 2.25 -8.76
N TRP A 41 16.67 1.47 -7.69
CA TRP A 41 17.33 1.79 -6.43
C TRP A 41 18.86 1.65 -6.48
N LYS A 42 19.37 0.68 -7.26
CA LYS A 42 20.82 0.53 -7.47
C LYS A 42 21.43 1.76 -8.18
N GLN A 43 20.69 2.34 -9.13
CA GLN A 43 21.09 3.59 -9.80
C GLN A 43 21.21 4.78 -8.83
N GLU A 44 20.45 4.75 -7.73
CA GLU A 44 20.51 5.74 -6.66
C GLU A 44 21.54 5.38 -5.56
N GLY A 45 22.38 4.36 -5.77
CA GLY A 45 23.37 3.91 -4.80
C GLY A 45 22.78 3.15 -3.60
N LEU A 46 21.60 2.56 -3.75
CA LEU A 46 20.88 1.85 -2.69
C LEU A 46 20.86 0.34 -2.94
N ASP A 47 21.17 -0.44 -1.90
CA ASP A 47 20.99 -1.89 -1.84
C ASP A 47 19.77 -2.21 -0.97
N VAL A 48 18.62 -2.47 -1.61
CA VAL A 48 17.32 -2.56 -0.94
C VAL A 48 16.87 -4.01 -0.81
N SER A 49 16.63 -4.44 0.43
CA SER A 49 15.87 -5.67 0.72
C SER A 49 14.43 -5.33 1.09
N VAL A 50 13.50 -6.21 0.70
CA VAL A 50 12.05 -6.03 0.95
C VAL A 50 11.54 -7.14 1.86
N GLU A 51 10.86 -6.75 2.93
CA GLU A 51 10.35 -7.67 3.95
C GLU A 51 8.87 -7.38 4.25
N GLY A 52 8.14 -8.41 4.68
CA GLY A 52 6.75 -8.27 5.15
C GLY A 52 6.68 -8.21 6.67
N ALA A 53 5.72 -7.47 7.21
CA ALA A 53 5.41 -7.42 8.64
C ALA A 53 4.01 -7.99 8.92
N SER A 54 3.76 -8.38 10.17
CA SER A 54 2.48 -8.97 10.61
C SER A 54 1.33 -7.95 10.72
N GLY A 55 1.59 -6.67 10.44
CA GLY A 55 0.61 -5.59 10.48
C GLY A 55 1.28 -4.21 10.46
N GLY A 56 0.47 -3.18 10.19
CA GLY A 56 0.96 -1.81 10.04
C GLY A 56 1.62 -1.24 11.30
N SER A 57 1.05 -1.50 12.47
CA SER A 57 1.62 -1.04 13.75
C SER A 57 2.97 -1.69 14.03
N THR A 58 3.12 -3.01 13.75
CA THR A 58 4.40 -3.71 13.88
C THR A 58 5.45 -3.13 12.93
N ALA A 59 5.08 -2.90 11.66
CA ALA A 59 5.97 -2.31 10.67
C ALA A 59 6.50 -0.93 11.09
N LEU A 60 5.62 -0.07 11.62
CA LEU A 60 6.01 1.27 12.09
C LEU A 60 6.81 1.24 13.40
N GLN A 61 6.56 0.27 14.29
CA GLN A 61 7.40 0.07 15.49
C GLN A 61 8.84 -0.32 15.10
N GLN A 62 9.01 -1.22 14.12
CA GLN A 62 10.33 -1.57 13.58
C GLN A 62 11.04 -0.34 12.98
N LEU A 63 10.29 0.54 12.30
CA LEU A 63 10.82 1.79 11.78
C LEU A 63 11.23 2.76 12.90
N ALA A 64 10.36 2.94 13.90
CA ALA A 64 10.64 3.82 15.04
C ALA A 64 11.89 3.40 15.81
N THR A 65 12.14 2.09 15.92
CA THR A 65 13.34 1.50 16.56
C THR A 65 14.52 1.34 15.61
N ARG A 66 14.41 1.80 14.35
CA ARG A 66 15.47 1.76 13.32
C ARG A 66 15.92 0.34 12.91
N GLN A 67 15.07 -0.66 13.11
CA GLN A 67 15.30 -2.02 12.60
C GLN A 67 15.16 -2.06 11.08
N VAL A 68 14.37 -1.15 10.50
CA VAL A 68 14.19 -0.97 9.07
C VAL A 68 14.41 0.50 8.68
N GLY A 69 14.80 0.75 7.42
CA GLY A 69 15.09 2.10 6.93
C GLY A 69 13.87 2.84 6.39
N MET A 70 12.89 2.10 5.87
CA MET A 70 11.65 2.63 5.31
C MET A 70 10.50 1.65 5.48
N THR A 71 9.29 2.16 5.56
CA THR A 71 8.07 1.35 5.73
C THR A 71 6.97 1.85 4.80
N VAL A 72 6.20 0.92 4.21
CA VAL A 72 4.95 1.23 3.51
C VAL A 72 3.79 0.57 4.24
N THR A 73 2.88 1.38 4.79
CA THR A 73 1.69 0.88 5.49
C THR A 73 0.60 1.95 5.58
N GLY A 74 -0.55 1.58 6.15
CA GLY A 74 -1.70 2.48 6.30
C GLY A 74 -1.47 3.63 7.28
N VAL A 75 -2.02 4.78 6.95
CA VAL A 75 -1.91 6.03 7.71
C VAL A 75 -2.52 5.98 9.12
N PRO A 76 -3.62 5.25 9.40
CA PRO A 76 -4.16 5.20 10.77
C PRO A 76 -3.13 4.78 11.82
N SER A 77 -2.30 3.79 11.51
CA SER A 77 -1.24 3.32 12.45
C SER A 77 -0.17 4.39 12.70
N LEU A 78 0.18 5.21 11.69
CA LEU A 78 1.05 6.38 11.89
C LEU A 78 0.42 7.35 12.88
N MET A 79 -0.83 7.76 12.63
CA MET A 79 -1.49 8.80 13.41
C MET A 79 -1.61 8.40 14.89
N GLN A 80 -1.91 7.14 15.18
CA GLN A 80 -1.93 6.62 16.55
C GLN A 80 -0.54 6.65 17.22
N LEU A 81 0.50 6.18 16.52
CA LEU A 81 1.85 6.15 17.09
C LEU A 81 2.41 7.56 17.31
N LYS A 82 2.04 8.53 16.48
CA LYS A 82 2.40 9.94 16.68
C LYS A 82 1.82 10.54 17.96
N GLU A 83 0.64 10.12 18.41
CA GLU A 83 0.08 10.55 19.70
C GLU A 83 0.96 10.16 20.89
N SER A 84 1.68 9.04 20.75
CA SER A 84 2.66 8.55 21.74
C SER A 84 4.07 9.12 21.53
N GLY A 85 4.25 10.04 20.56
CA GLY A 85 5.52 10.70 20.30
C GLY A 85 6.50 9.87 19.45
N ALA A 86 6.04 8.85 18.72
CA ALA A 86 6.91 8.05 17.86
C ALA A 86 7.65 8.93 16.84
N PRO A 87 8.99 8.76 16.66
CA PRO A 87 9.82 9.59 15.78
C PRO A 87 9.73 9.12 14.32
N ILE A 88 8.52 9.04 13.77
CA ILE A 88 8.23 8.58 12.40
C ILE A 88 7.41 9.62 11.65
N ILE A 89 7.65 9.76 10.36
CA ILE A 89 6.94 10.72 9.49
C ILE A 89 6.74 10.12 8.11
N ALA A 90 5.62 10.49 7.46
CA ALA A 90 5.41 10.16 6.06
C ALA A 90 6.20 11.13 5.16
N VAL A 91 6.83 10.58 4.12
CA VAL A 91 7.57 11.31 3.09
C VAL A 91 6.89 11.19 1.71
N GLY A 92 5.80 10.45 1.64
CA GLY A 92 4.97 10.26 0.45
C GLY A 92 3.75 9.42 0.73
N SER A 93 2.80 9.41 -0.20
CA SER A 93 1.67 8.47 -0.24
C SER A 93 1.84 7.49 -1.39
N ALA A 94 1.63 6.20 -1.12
CA ALA A 94 1.62 5.19 -2.17
C ALA A 94 0.33 5.24 -3.00
N TYR A 95 -0.79 5.66 -2.40
CA TYR A 95 -2.11 5.68 -3.05
C TYR A 95 -2.69 7.09 -3.09
N SER A 96 -3.27 7.45 -4.23
CA SER A 96 -3.99 8.70 -4.47
C SER A 96 -5.50 8.59 -4.22
N GLN A 97 -6.01 7.38 -4.00
CA GLN A 97 -7.41 7.08 -3.74
C GLN A 97 -7.53 6.05 -2.62
N ASN A 98 -8.70 6.02 -1.95
CA ASN A 98 -8.98 5.00 -0.95
C ASN A 98 -9.42 3.68 -1.61
N PRO A 99 -8.65 2.58 -1.47
CA PRO A 99 -9.03 1.27 -2.00
C PRO A 99 -9.80 0.41 -0.99
N PHE A 100 -10.03 0.90 0.25
CA PHE A 100 -10.55 0.11 1.37
C PHE A 100 -12.05 0.31 1.55
N TYR A 101 -12.81 -0.74 1.38
CA TYR A 101 -14.26 -0.81 1.58
C TYR A 101 -14.69 -2.25 1.84
N PRO A 102 -15.89 -2.51 2.40
CA PRO A 102 -16.39 -3.86 2.61
C PRO A 102 -16.94 -4.49 1.33
N ALA A 103 -16.95 -5.82 1.30
CA ALA A 103 -17.64 -6.62 0.28
C ALA A 103 -18.39 -7.79 0.90
N VAL A 104 -19.43 -8.25 0.21
CA VAL A 104 -20.19 -9.47 0.53
C VAL A 104 -20.34 -10.31 -0.74
N LEU A 105 -20.72 -11.57 -0.61
CA LEU A 105 -21.13 -12.35 -1.78
C LEU A 105 -22.35 -11.69 -2.45
N GLU A 106 -22.45 -11.78 -3.78
CA GLU A 106 -23.50 -11.13 -4.56
C GLU A 106 -24.92 -11.56 -4.13
N ASP A 107 -25.09 -12.81 -3.74
CA ASP A 107 -26.34 -13.42 -3.25
C ASP A 107 -26.60 -13.17 -1.76
N SER A 108 -25.65 -12.57 -1.02
CA SER A 108 -25.84 -12.21 0.38
C SER A 108 -27.10 -11.35 0.58
N PRO A 109 -27.89 -11.53 1.67
CA PRO A 109 -29.01 -10.65 2.00
C PRO A 109 -28.59 -9.26 2.45
N ILE A 110 -27.31 -9.02 2.78
CA ILE A 110 -26.76 -7.75 3.22
C ILE A 110 -26.80 -6.75 2.05
N ARG A 111 -27.48 -5.61 2.21
CA ARG A 111 -27.65 -4.58 1.18
C ARG A 111 -27.09 -3.22 1.57
N SER A 112 -26.87 -2.97 2.86
CA SER A 112 -26.37 -1.72 3.41
C SER A 112 -25.38 -1.99 4.54
N ILE A 113 -24.61 -0.97 4.93
CA ILE A 113 -23.70 -1.06 6.08
C ILE A 113 -24.47 -1.32 7.38
N LYS A 114 -25.71 -0.83 7.51
CA LYS A 114 -26.57 -1.08 8.70
C LYS A 114 -26.88 -2.56 8.90
N ASP A 115 -26.90 -3.35 7.83
CA ASP A 115 -27.12 -4.79 7.89
C ASP A 115 -25.92 -5.57 8.48
N PHE A 116 -24.78 -4.88 8.73
CA PHE A 116 -23.61 -5.51 9.36
C PHE A 116 -23.83 -5.76 10.86
N LYS A 117 -24.86 -5.20 11.47
CA LYS A 117 -25.13 -5.40 12.91
C LYS A 117 -25.29 -6.86 13.25
N GLY A 118 -24.47 -7.37 14.19
CA GLY A 118 -24.41 -8.77 14.59
C GLY A 118 -23.69 -9.70 13.60
N LYS A 119 -23.05 -9.15 12.55
CA LYS A 119 -22.38 -9.93 11.51
C LYS A 119 -20.91 -10.18 11.82
N THR A 120 -20.37 -11.23 11.19
CA THR A 120 -18.96 -11.57 11.25
C THR A 120 -18.25 -10.94 10.04
N VAL A 121 -17.24 -10.11 10.33
CA VAL A 121 -16.45 -9.41 9.32
C VAL A 121 -15.04 -10.01 9.27
N ALA A 122 -14.69 -10.62 8.14
CA ALA A 122 -13.33 -11.07 7.89
C ALA A 122 -12.41 -9.88 7.64
N VAL A 123 -11.20 -9.94 8.19
CA VAL A 123 -10.07 -9.04 7.94
C VAL A 123 -8.81 -9.85 7.75
N THR A 124 -7.81 -9.35 7.03
CA THR A 124 -6.57 -10.12 6.81
C THR A 124 -5.76 -10.31 8.09
N SER A 125 -5.81 -9.33 9.01
CA SER A 125 -5.27 -9.37 10.38
C SER A 125 -5.97 -8.30 11.20
N LEU A 126 -6.01 -8.44 12.54
CA LEU A 126 -6.63 -7.44 13.42
C LEU A 126 -5.84 -6.13 13.55
N THR A 127 -4.57 -6.12 13.12
CA THR A 127 -3.65 -4.97 13.23
C THR A 127 -3.43 -4.23 11.91
N VAL A 128 -4.22 -4.55 10.88
CA VAL A 128 -4.14 -3.89 9.58
C VAL A 128 -4.95 -2.60 9.52
N SER A 129 -4.51 -1.68 8.68
CA SER A 129 -5.12 -0.33 8.58
C SER A 129 -6.59 -0.34 8.13
N HIS A 130 -7.01 -1.32 7.34
CA HIS A 130 -8.40 -1.37 6.88
C HIS A 130 -9.43 -1.71 7.98
N VAL A 131 -9.00 -2.17 9.16
CA VAL A 131 -9.86 -2.25 10.35
C VAL A 131 -10.29 -0.85 10.82
N TYR A 132 -9.38 0.12 10.79
CA TYR A 132 -9.73 1.51 11.15
C TYR A 132 -10.70 2.12 10.16
N TRP A 133 -10.57 1.81 8.87
CA TRP A 133 -11.52 2.25 7.85
C TRP A 133 -12.89 1.60 8.03
N LEU A 134 -12.94 0.31 8.39
CA LEU A 134 -14.20 -0.33 8.77
C LEU A 134 -14.88 0.40 9.94
N ASN A 135 -14.11 0.71 10.99
CA ASN A 135 -14.64 1.44 12.14
C ASN A 135 -15.18 2.82 11.76
N ALA A 136 -14.50 3.52 10.83
CA ALA A 136 -14.99 4.79 10.29
C ALA A 136 -16.28 4.62 9.50
N ILE A 137 -16.40 3.55 8.70
CA ILE A 137 -17.60 3.18 7.96
C ILE A 137 -18.77 2.91 8.91
N LEU A 138 -18.55 2.10 9.93
CA LEU A 138 -19.57 1.80 10.94
C LEU A 138 -20.01 3.05 11.68
N ALA A 139 -19.07 3.90 12.12
CA ALA A 139 -19.37 5.13 12.84
C ALA A 139 -20.18 6.12 12.00
N ALA A 140 -19.90 6.25 10.70
CA ALA A 140 -20.67 7.11 9.79
C ALA A 140 -22.13 6.68 9.65
N GLU A 141 -22.43 5.39 9.84
CA GLU A 141 -23.79 4.84 9.84
C GLU A 141 -24.40 4.73 11.24
N GLY A 142 -23.76 5.33 12.26
CA GLY A 142 -24.25 5.36 13.65
C GLY A 142 -24.04 4.04 14.41
N MET A 143 -23.17 3.18 13.89
CA MET A 143 -22.82 1.89 14.50
C MET A 143 -21.50 1.98 15.30
N LYS A 144 -21.30 1.02 16.18
CA LYS A 144 -20.08 0.88 16.99
C LYS A 144 -19.24 -0.29 16.47
N PRO A 145 -17.91 -0.29 16.70
CA PRO A 145 -17.06 -1.46 16.38
C PRO A 145 -17.55 -2.77 17.02
N SER A 146 -18.19 -2.67 18.20
CA SER A 146 -18.78 -3.82 18.92
C SER A 146 -20.08 -4.37 18.29
N ASP A 147 -20.65 -3.70 17.29
CA ASP A 147 -21.82 -4.19 16.56
C ASP A 147 -21.47 -5.27 15.55
N VAL A 148 -20.18 -5.53 15.30
CA VAL A 148 -19.66 -6.60 14.42
C VAL A 148 -18.63 -7.45 15.15
N THR A 149 -18.42 -8.69 14.68
CA THR A 149 -17.35 -9.57 15.14
C THR A 149 -16.24 -9.63 14.11
N LEU A 150 -15.00 -9.27 14.46
CA LEU A 150 -13.86 -9.35 13.53
C LEU A 150 -13.21 -10.72 13.59
N VAL A 151 -12.94 -11.33 12.42
CA VAL A 151 -12.23 -12.61 12.29
C VAL A 151 -11.02 -12.45 11.36
N PRO A 152 -9.79 -12.73 11.85
CA PRO A 152 -8.61 -12.69 11.01
C PRO A 152 -8.53 -13.93 10.13
N VAL A 153 -8.40 -13.73 8.81
CA VAL A 153 -8.35 -14.82 7.80
C VAL A 153 -6.97 -15.01 7.15
N GLY A 154 -5.97 -14.23 7.54
CA GLY A 154 -4.56 -14.39 7.15
C GLY A 154 -4.22 -13.93 5.74
N GLY A 155 -5.18 -13.68 4.86
CA GLY A 155 -4.95 -13.27 3.47
C GLY A 155 -6.23 -13.03 2.69
N ALA A 156 -6.10 -12.86 1.37
CA ALA A 156 -7.20 -12.58 0.45
C ALA A 156 -7.25 -13.67 -0.66
N GLY A 157 -7.43 -14.91 -0.27
CA GLY A 157 -7.41 -16.07 -1.16
C GLY A 157 -8.58 -17.04 -0.94
N GLY A 158 -8.38 -18.29 -1.34
CA GLY A 158 -9.42 -19.34 -1.28
C GLY A 158 -9.99 -19.58 0.12
N ASN A 159 -9.21 -19.37 1.18
CA ASN A 159 -9.64 -19.53 2.57
C ASN A 159 -10.77 -18.55 2.94
N VAL A 160 -10.63 -17.26 2.62
CA VAL A 160 -11.69 -16.29 2.90
C VAL A 160 -12.91 -16.51 2.01
N LEU A 161 -12.72 -16.88 0.74
CA LEU A 161 -13.85 -17.22 -0.14
C LEU A 161 -14.62 -18.45 0.38
N HIS A 162 -13.91 -19.46 0.88
CA HIS A 162 -14.53 -20.61 1.53
C HIS A 162 -15.35 -20.19 2.76
N ALA A 163 -14.75 -19.43 3.67
CA ALA A 163 -15.42 -18.93 4.88
C ALA A 163 -16.68 -18.09 4.56
N MET A 164 -16.64 -17.26 3.49
CA MET A 164 -17.83 -16.54 3.03
C MET A 164 -18.92 -17.47 2.47
N ARG A 165 -18.54 -18.51 1.71
CA ARG A 165 -19.48 -19.47 1.12
C ARG A 165 -20.11 -20.40 2.15
N THR A 166 -19.40 -20.73 3.22
CA THR A 166 -19.90 -21.59 4.32
C THR A 166 -20.68 -20.79 5.38
N GLY A 167 -20.67 -19.44 5.30
CA GLY A 167 -21.32 -18.57 6.27
C GLY A 167 -20.56 -18.42 7.59
N GLU A 168 -19.29 -18.83 7.66
CA GLU A 168 -18.40 -18.54 8.79
C GLU A 168 -18.12 -17.05 8.91
N VAL A 169 -18.08 -16.33 7.78
CA VAL A 169 -18.02 -14.88 7.72
C VAL A 169 -19.05 -14.33 6.76
N ASP A 170 -19.66 -13.22 7.11
CA ASP A 170 -20.71 -12.55 6.33
C ASP A 170 -20.15 -11.49 5.37
N VAL A 171 -19.10 -10.78 5.82
CA VAL A 171 -18.51 -9.61 5.15
C VAL A 171 -16.99 -9.77 5.09
N PHE A 172 -16.36 -9.31 4.03
CA PHE A 172 -14.91 -9.18 3.95
C PHE A 172 -14.53 -7.71 3.82
N GLN A 173 -13.75 -7.20 4.78
CA GLN A 173 -13.18 -5.84 4.75
C GLN A 173 -11.75 -5.92 4.24
N ALA A 174 -11.52 -5.45 3.01
CA ALA A 174 -10.22 -5.51 2.37
C ALA A 174 -10.01 -4.34 1.39
N PHE A 175 -9.52 -4.60 0.20
CA PHE A 175 -9.13 -3.60 -0.79
C PHE A 175 -9.27 -4.13 -2.22
N ASP A 176 -9.27 -3.23 -3.21
CA ASP A 176 -9.50 -3.50 -4.64
C ASP A 176 -8.83 -4.78 -5.14
N ALA A 177 -7.51 -4.91 -4.96
CA ALA A 177 -6.77 -6.06 -5.44
C ALA A 177 -7.11 -7.37 -4.71
N ALA A 178 -7.53 -7.29 -3.45
CA ALA A 178 -8.00 -8.46 -2.70
C ALA A 178 -9.31 -8.99 -3.28
N TYR A 179 -10.24 -8.09 -3.61
CA TYR A 179 -11.51 -8.46 -4.25
C TYR A 179 -11.29 -9.00 -5.65
N ALA A 180 -10.48 -8.32 -6.46
CA ALA A 180 -10.11 -8.80 -7.79
C ALA A 180 -9.48 -10.21 -7.73
N ASN A 181 -8.65 -10.48 -6.71
CA ASN A 181 -8.08 -11.81 -6.51
C ASN A 181 -9.16 -12.88 -6.19
N LEU A 182 -10.16 -12.53 -5.37
CA LEU A 182 -11.28 -13.45 -5.12
C LEU A 182 -12.12 -13.71 -6.37
N GLU A 183 -12.32 -12.69 -7.22
CA GLU A 183 -13.06 -12.81 -8.48
C GLU A 183 -12.35 -13.73 -9.46
N THR A 184 -10.99 -13.73 -9.53
CA THR A 184 -10.23 -14.66 -10.39
C THR A 184 -10.41 -16.13 -10.02
N ILE A 185 -10.78 -16.42 -8.77
CA ILE A 185 -11.06 -17.76 -8.25
C ILE A 185 -12.57 -18.04 -8.13
N GLY A 186 -13.41 -17.24 -8.81
CA GLY A 186 -14.83 -17.48 -9.00
C GLY A 186 -15.75 -16.89 -7.92
N ALA A 187 -15.29 -15.89 -7.15
CA ALA A 187 -16.20 -15.10 -6.34
C ALA A 187 -17.04 -14.16 -7.22
N LYS A 188 -18.29 -13.97 -6.83
CA LYS A 188 -19.12 -12.86 -7.29
C LYS A 188 -19.39 -11.98 -6.07
N LEU A 189 -18.97 -10.72 -6.14
CA LEU A 189 -18.99 -9.82 -4.99
C LEU A 189 -19.91 -8.62 -5.24
N ARG A 190 -20.59 -8.19 -4.18
CA ARG A 190 -21.18 -6.87 -4.07
C ARG A 190 -20.24 -6.03 -3.23
N LEU A 191 -19.73 -4.95 -3.82
CA LEU A 191 -18.80 -4.02 -3.21
C LEU A 191 -19.59 -2.84 -2.61
N PHE A 192 -19.17 -2.37 -1.42
CA PHE A 192 -19.67 -1.13 -0.80
C PHE A 192 -18.61 -0.03 -1.01
N ASP A 193 -18.32 0.30 -2.27
CA ASP A 193 -17.27 1.24 -2.69
C ASP A 193 -17.78 2.67 -2.91
N ASP A 194 -19.11 2.88 -3.01
CA ASP A 194 -19.71 4.20 -3.15
C ASP A 194 -20.10 4.78 -1.77
N LEU A 195 -19.08 5.04 -0.93
CA LEU A 195 -19.24 5.63 0.40
C LEU A 195 -18.75 7.09 0.35
N PRO A 196 -19.67 8.10 0.34
CA PRO A 196 -19.31 9.50 0.11
C PRO A 196 -18.26 10.04 1.09
N TYR A 197 -18.28 9.58 2.33
CA TYR A 197 -17.37 10.01 3.40
C TYR A 197 -15.96 9.39 3.30
N LEU A 198 -15.76 8.38 2.45
CA LEU A 198 -14.43 7.78 2.18
C LEU A 198 -13.90 8.09 0.79
N LYS A 199 -14.78 8.44 -0.16
CA LYS A 199 -14.45 8.58 -1.58
C LYS A 199 -13.38 9.65 -1.86
N ASN A 200 -13.33 10.68 -1.03
CA ASN A 200 -12.39 11.80 -1.17
C ASN A 200 -11.14 11.67 -0.30
N LEU A 201 -10.96 10.56 0.41
CA LEU A 201 -9.77 10.33 1.20
C LEU A 201 -8.65 9.75 0.31
N SER A 202 -7.50 10.40 0.30
CA SER A 202 -6.37 10.04 -0.57
C SER A 202 -5.06 9.78 0.16
N PHE A 203 -4.85 10.34 1.34
CA PHE A 203 -3.70 9.99 2.19
C PHE A 203 -4.01 8.74 3.01
N ILE A 204 -3.96 7.57 2.37
CA ILE A 204 -4.44 6.30 2.94
C ILE A 204 -3.31 5.33 3.24
N GLN A 205 -2.32 5.26 2.36
CA GLN A 205 -1.16 4.36 2.45
C GLN A 205 0.11 5.21 2.34
N GLY A 206 0.77 5.40 3.48
CA GLY A 206 1.96 6.25 3.53
C GLY A 206 3.26 5.48 3.30
N ILE A 207 4.28 6.22 2.88
CA ILE A 207 5.69 5.81 2.82
C ILE A 207 6.40 6.56 3.94
N TYR A 208 7.00 5.83 4.87
CA TYR A 208 7.47 6.38 6.15
C TYR A 208 8.96 6.18 6.36
N VAL A 209 9.57 7.15 7.03
CA VAL A 209 10.94 7.08 7.54
C VAL A 209 10.99 7.49 9.03
N ASN A 210 12.09 7.16 9.71
CA ASN A 210 12.36 7.76 11.00
C ASN A 210 12.69 9.26 10.81
N GLU A 211 12.19 10.14 11.70
CA GLU A 211 12.37 11.61 11.59
C GLU A 211 13.84 12.03 11.51
N ASP A 212 14.74 11.33 12.20
CA ASP A 212 16.17 11.63 12.13
C ASP A 212 16.73 11.42 10.71
N THR A 213 16.13 10.52 9.92
CA THR A 213 16.57 10.24 8.54
C THR A 213 16.37 11.46 7.63
N LEU A 214 15.41 12.34 7.94
CA LEU A 214 15.20 13.57 7.18
C LEU A 214 16.47 14.45 7.10
N LYS A 215 17.29 14.42 8.15
CA LYS A 215 18.54 15.20 8.25
C LYS A 215 19.77 14.36 7.99
N SER A 216 19.80 13.12 8.51
CA SER A 216 21.00 12.28 8.45
C SER A 216 21.21 11.63 7.09
N ASN A 217 20.14 11.34 6.33
CA ASN A 217 20.25 10.69 5.03
C ASN A 217 19.11 11.09 4.05
N PRO A 218 19.00 12.38 3.69
CA PRO A 218 17.95 12.88 2.78
C PRO A 218 18.06 12.27 1.37
N GLN A 219 19.27 11.94 0.91
CA GLN A 219 19.49 11.33 -0.41
C GLN A 219 18.92 9.92 -0.49
N MET A 220 19.01 9.15 0.58
CA MET A 220 18.36 7.83 0.65
C MET A 220 16.84 7.96 0.47
N ILE A 221 16.20 8.96 1.11
CA ILE A 221 14.76 9.19 0.97
C ILE A 221 14.40 9.52 -0.47
N VAL A 222 15.13 10.46 -1.09
CA VAL A 222 14.94 10.83 -2.51
C VAL A 222 15.10 9.62 -3.42
N GLY A 223 16.17 8.85 -3.27
CA GLY A 223 16.45 7.68 -4.09
C GLY A 223 15.40 6.57 -3.94
N MET A 224 14.94 6.33 -2.70
CA MET A 224 13.86 5.36 -2.45
C MET A 224 12.56 5.78 -3.12
N LEU A 225 12.13 7.02 -2.96
CA LEU A 225 10.91 7.55 -3.57
C LEU A 225 11.02 7.59 -5.10
N ARG A 226 12.18 8.01 -5.65
CA ARG A 226 12.40 8.05 -7.11
C ARG A 226 12.34 6.67 -7.73
N GLY A 227 12.93 5.66 -7.06
CA GLY A 227 12.84 4.27 -7.52
C GLY A 227 11.40 3.76 -7.61
N ILE A 228 10.55 4.11 -6.63
CA ILE A 228 9.11 3.78 -6.66
C ILE A 228 8.39 4.59 -7.74
N ALA A 229 8.64 5.90 -7.87
CA ALA A 229 8.03 6.76 -8.87
C ALA A 229 8.30 6.25 -10.30
N LYS A 230 9.56 5.92 -10.63
CA LYS A 230 9.95 5.27 -11.90
C LYS A 230 9.20 3.95 -12.11
N ALA A 231 9.09 3.12 -11.07
CA ALA A 231 8.41 1.84 -11.13
C ALA A 231 6.90 1.96 -11.34
N VAL A 232 6.26 3.01 -10.81
CA VAL A 232 4.85 3.31 -11.08
C VAL A 232 4.65 3.64 -12.57
N VAL A 233 5.49 4.50 -13.16
CA VAL A 233 5.45 4.82 -14.59
C VAL A 233 5.67 3.56 -15.43
N PHE A 234 6.72 2.77 -15.10
CA PHE A 234 7.02 1.49 -15.76
C PHE A 234 5.84 0.52 -15.74
N THR A 235 5.23 0.31 -14.57
CA THR A 235 4.15 -0.67 -14.37
C THR A 235 2.88 -0.27 -15.11
N LYS A 236 2.57 1.02 -15.19
CA LYS A 236 1.43 1.52 -15.98
C LYS A 236 1.62 1.29 -17.47
N GLU A 237 2.85 1.42 -17.97
CA GLU A 237 3.18 1.19 -19.36
C GLU A 237 3.22 -0.30 -19.72
N ASN A 238 3.87 -1.14 -18.91
CA ASN A 238 4.00 -2.58 -19.15
C ASN A 238 3.64 -3.40 -17.90
N PRO A 239 2.33 -3.61 -17.63
CA PRO A 239 1.89 -4.36 -16.47
C PRO A 239 2.28 -5.85 -16.51
N GLU A 240 2.42 -6.45 -17.70
CA GLU A 240 2.86 -7.84 -17.80
C GLU A 240 4.32 -8.03 -17.38
N ALA A 241 5.23 -7.17 -17.84
CA ALA A 241 6.62 -7.21 -17.40
C ALA A 241 6.72 -7.00 -15.87
N ALA A 242 5.93 -6.08 -15.31
CA ALA A 242 5.86 -5.85 -13.87
C ALA A 242 5.40 -7.11 -13.10
N ILE A 243 4.43 -7.86 -13.62
CA ILE A 243 3.96 -9.13 -13.04
C ILE A 243 5.09 -10.17 -13.08
N ARG A 244 5.78 -10.33 -14.23
CA ARG A 244 6.92 -11.26 -14.35
C ARG A 244 8.03 -10.94 -13.33
N MET A 245 8.35 -9.66 -13.17
CA MET A 245 9.32 -9.18 -12.18
C MET A 245 8.85 -9.46 -10.74
N HIS A 246 7.54 -9.31 -10.49
CA HIS A 246 6.96 -9.60 -9.19
C HIS A 246 7.07 -11.09 -8.84
N TRP A 247 6.70 -11.98 -9.75
CA TRP A 247 6.81 -13.42 -9.55
C TRP A 247 8.27 -13.88 -9.39
N LYS A 248 9.22 -13.19 -10.05
CA LYS A 248 10.67 -13.46 -9.87
C LYS A 248 11.13 -13.07 -8.47
N GLN A 249 10.66 -11.93 -7.95
CA GLN A 249 11.01 -11.43 -6.62
C GLN A 249 10.31 -12.20 -5.50
N PHE A 250 9.05 -12.56 -5.72
CA PHE A 250 8.16 -13.24 -4.77
C PHE A 250 7.53 -14.48 -5.43
N PRO A 251 8.28 -15.60 -5.58
CA PRO A 251 7.80 -16.78 -6.30
C PRO A 251 6.51 -17.37 -5.73
N SER A 252 6.29 -17.26 -4.42
CA SER A 252 5.06 -17.72 -3.75
C SER A 252 3.79 -16.95 -4.16
N SER A 253 3.94 -15.80 -4.82
CA SER A 253 2.80 -15.02 -5.34
C SER A 253 2.29 -15.52 -6.70
N LYS A 254 3.04 -16.40 -7.39
CA LYS A 254 2.59 -17.05 -8.63
C LYS A 254 1.73 -18.27 -8.27
N PRO A 255 0.50 -18.41 -8.83
CA PRO A 255 -0.34 -19.58 -8.60
C PRO A 255 0.34 -20.87 -9.05
N ILE A 256 0.28 -21.91 -8.21
CA ILE A 256 0.82 -23.24 -8.52
C ILE A 256 -0.25 -24.09 -9.23
N GLY A 257 0.16 -24.83 -10.26
CA GLY A 257 -0.75 -25.74 -10.97
C GLY A 257 -1.76 -25.04 -11.89
N VAL A 258 -1.55 -23.77 -12.18
CA VAL A 258 -2.34 -22.97 -13.12
C VAL A 258 -1.52 -22.75 -14.39
N ASP A 259 -2.16 -22.84 -15.55
CA ASP A 259 -1.54 -22.52 -16.83
C ASP A 259 -1.01 -21.06 -16.84
N ASP A 260 0.16 -20.85 -17.44
CA ASP A 260 0.86 -19.57 -17.41
C ASP A 260 0.05 -18.43 -18.06
N ALA A 261 -0.70 -18.69 -19.12
CA ALA A 261 -1.53 -17.69 -19.77
C ALA A 261 -2.72 -17.30 -18.87
N LYS A 262 -3.35 -18.28 -18.21
CA LYS A 262 -4.40 -18.01 -17.23
C LYS A 262 -3.83 -17.26 -16.00
N ALA A 263 -2.69 -17.70 -15.47
CA ALA A 263 -2.04 -17.03 -14.34
C ALA A 263 -1.73 -15.55 -14.65
N MET A 264 -1.22 -15.26 -15.85
CA MET A 264 -0.95 -13.88 -16.31
C MET A 264 -2.24 -13.08 -16.45
N LYS A 265 -3.28 -13.66 -17.06
CA LYS A 265 -4.59 -13.00 -17.20
C LYS A 265 -5.18 -12.62 -15.84
N ASP A 266 -5.15 -13.54 -14.87
CA ASP A 266 -5.67 -13.33 -13.53
C ASP A 266 -4.83 -12.27 -12.77
N ALA A 267 -3.52 -12.35 -12.87
CA ALA A 267 -2.60 -11.37 -12.28
C ALA A 267 -2.80 -9.95 -12.86
N LEU A 268 -3.09 -9.84 -14.16
CA LEU A 268 -3.43 -8.55 -14.79
C LEU A 268 -4.72 -7.95 -14.21
N ILE A 269 -5.73 -8.77 -13.92
CA ILE A 269 -6.97 -8.32 -13.27
C ILE A 269 -6.64 -7.72 -11.90
N VAL A 270 -5.88 -8.46 -11.08
CA VAL A 270 -5.48 -8.04 -9.73
C VAL A 270 -4.61 -6.77 -9.75
N LEU A 271 -3.62 -6.71 -10.63
CA LEU A 271 -2.75 -5.54 -10.75
C LEU A 271 -3.53 -4.30 -11.22
N LYS A 272 -4.35 -4.43 -12.27
CA LYS A 272 -5.14 -3.33 -12.83
C LYS A 272 -6.16 -2.76 -11.84
N ALA A 273 -6.75 -3.59 -10.98
CA ALA A 273 -7.66 -3.12 -9.93
C ALA A 273 -6.98 -2.10 -9.01
N GLN A 274 -5.71 -2.30 -8.66
CA GLN A 274 -4.97 -1.38 -7.81
C GLN A 274 -4.27 -0.24 -8.56
N LEU A 275 -3.95 -0.41 -9.87
CA LEU A 275 -3.19 0.58 -10.64
C LEU A 275 -3.87 1.96 -10.71
N ARG A 276 -5.18 2.03 -10.55
CA ARG A 276 -5.93 3.29 -10.47
C ARG A 276 -5.53 4.15 -9.26
N SER A 277 -5.07 3.52 -8.18
CA SER A 277 -4.65 4.21 -6.96
C SER A 277 -3.20 4.69 -7.02
N TYR A 278 -2.42 4.29 -8.01
CA TYR A 278 -1.06 4.79 -8.25
C TYR A 278 -1.10 5.94 -9.26
N ASP A 279 -0.86 7.16 -8.79
CA ASP A 279 -0.82 8.35 -9.63
C ASP A 279 0.62 8.85 -9.82
N PRO A 280 1.20 8.73 -11.03
CA PRO A 280 2.55 9.19 -11.29
C PRO A 280 2.67 10.71 -11.34
N MET A 281 1.56 11.44 -11.51
CA MET A 281 1.55 12.90 -11.61
C MET A 281 1.31 13.59 -10.27
N GLY A 282 0.72 12.88 -9.28
CA GLY A 282 0.30 13.48 -8.02
C GLY A 282 -0.92 14.39 -8.14
N VAL A 283 -1.48 14.78 -7.00
CA VAL A 283 -2.76 15.52 -6.93
C VAL A 283 -2.70 16.94 -7.51
N ASN A 284 -1.54 17.59 -7.49
CA ASN A 284 -1.32 18.94 -8.05
C ASN A 284 -0.23 18.94 -9.13
N GLY A 285 0.08 17.78 -9.71
CA GLY A 285 1.10 17.66 -10.74
C GLY A 285 2.56 17.72 -10.25
N LYS A 286 2.80 17.57 -8.93
CA LYS A 286 4.17 17.56 -8.38
C LYS A 286 4.82 16.18 -8.41
N GLY A 287 4.06 15.16 -8.79
CA GLY A 287 4.55 13.80 -8.98
C GLY A 287 4.06 12.79 -7.96
N PHE A 288 4.48 11.54 -8.15
CA PHE A 288 4.12 10.42 -7.29
C PHE A 288 4.45 10.71 -5.82
N GLY A 289 3.54 10.37 -4.94
CA GLY A 289 3.72 10.49 -3.50
C GLY A 289 3.26 11.82 -2.92
N GLU A 290 2.85 12.79 -3.75
CA GLU A 290 2.35 14.08 -3.30
C GLU A 290 1.11 13.94 -2.41
N VAL A 291 1.10 14.69 -1.31
CA VAL A 291 -0.03 14.85 -0.38
C VAL A 291 -0.17 16.31 -0.01
N THR A 292 -1.39 16.80 0.14
CA THR A 292 -1.68 18.15 0.64
C THR A 292 -2.06 18.13 2.12
N ASP A 293 -1.90 19.27 2.80
CA ASP A 293 -2.31 19.43 4.21
C ASP A 293 -3.81 19.18 4.39
N ASP A 294 -4.64 19.54 3.39
CA ASP A 294 -6.08 19.26 3.41
C ASP A 294 -6.37 17.75 3.39
N GLN A 295 -5.61 16.98 2.61
CA GLN A 295 -5.75 15.52 2.57
C GLN A 295 -5.32 14.88 3.91
N VAL A 296 -4.24 15.35 4.52
CA VAL A 296 -3.82 14.91 5.85
C VAL A 296 -4.88 15.25 6.89
N THR A 297 -5.40 16.47 6.83
CA THR A 297 -6.46 16.97 7.71
C THR A 297 -7.73 16.13 7.59
N ALA A 298 -8.18 15.84 6.37
CA ALA A 298 -9.38 15.04 6.12
C ALA A 298 -9.28 13.64 6.75
N VAL A 299 -8.15 12.95 6.54
CA VAL A 299 -7.90 11.62 7.13
C VAL A 299 -7.83 11.70 8.66
N ARG A 300 -7.10 12.67 9.20
CA ARG A 300 -7.00 12.91 10.65
C ARG A 300 -8.37 13.12 11.28
N ASP A 301 -9.20 13.95 10.66
CA ASP A 301 -10.50 14.31 11.23
C ASP A 301 -11.49 13.14 11.19
N VAL A 302 -11.47 12.33 10.13
CA VAL A 302 -12.24 11.07 10.09
C VAL A 302 -11.79 10.12 11.20
N LEU A 303 -10.49 9.92 11.39
CA LEU A 303 -9.96 9.03 12.43
C LEU A 303 -10.24 9.55 13.85
N PHE A 304 -10.24 10.87 14.04
CA PHE A 304 -10.60 11.49 15.30
C PHE A 304 -12.11 11.34 15.60
N GLN A 305 -12.97 11.58 14.62
CA GLN A 305 -14.42 11.46 14.77
C GLN A 305 -14.86 10.04 15.14
N ASN A 306 -14.18 9.03 14.62
CA ASN A 306 -14.50 7.64 14.92
C ASN A 306 -13.73 7.08 16.15
N GLY A 307 -12.97 7.92 16.85
CA GLY A 307 -12.24 7.54 18.07
C GLY A 307 -10.98 6.71 17.83
N ALA A 308 -10.51 6.57 16.59
CA ALA A 308 -9.27 5.86 16.28
C ALA A 308 -8.03 6.63 16.78
N ILE A 309 -8.12 7.95 16.84
CA ILE A 309 -7.14 8.84 17.46
C ILE A 309 -7.84 9.78 18.46
N THR A 310 -7.08 10.27 19.45
CA THR A 310 -7.59 11.13 20.54
C THR A 310 -7.12 12.58 20.42
N LYS A 311 -6.10 12.85 19.57
CA LYS A 311 -5.49 14.17 19.36
C LYS A 311 -5.54 14.56 17.90
N ARG A 312 -5.84 15.83 17.64
CA ARG A 312 -5.69 16.45 16.30
C ARG A 312 -4.36 17.18 16.24
N LEU A 313 -3.27 16.44 15.98
CA LEU A 313 -1.97 17.08 15.76
C LEU A 313 -1.99 17.86 14.44
N ASP A 314 -1.07 18.82 14.31
CA ASP A 314 -0.88 19.58 13.08
C ASP A 314 -0.49 18.65 11.92
N PRO A 315 -0.98 18.84 10.66
CA PRO A 315 -0.64 18.03 9.51
C PRO A 315 0.87 17.82 9.30
N SER A 316 1.70 18.83 9.57
CA SER A 316 3.16 18.76 9.47
C SER A 316 3.80 17.73 10.41
N ARG A 317 3.09 17.29 11.44
CA ARG A 317 3.54 16.21 12.33
C ARG A 317 3.41 14.83 11.71
N TYR A 318 2.62 14.68 10.67
CA TYR A 318 2.35 13.40 10.01
C TYR A 318 3.06 13.27 8.68
N TYR A 319 3.26 14.37 7.94
CA TYR A 319 3.75 14.35 6.57
C TYR A 319 4.68 15.52 6.26
N THR A 320 5.66 15.29 5.36
CA THR A 320 6.48 16.33 4.75
C THR A 320 6.61 16.11 3.24
N ALA A 321 6.35 17.16 2.45
CA ALA A 321 6.45 17.15 0.99
C ALA A 321 7.87 17.44 0.46
N GLN A 322 8.84 17.72 1.33
CA GLN A 322 10.15 18.30 0.95
C GLN A 322 10.96 17.46 -0.05
N PHE A 323 10.67 16.15 -0.20
CA PHE A 323 11.39 15.25 -1.08
C PHE A 323 10.67 14.98 -2.40
N ILE A 324 9.39 15.35 -2.52
CA ILE A 324 8.54 14.96 -3.67
C ILE A 324 9.08 15.50 -4.99
N ALA A 325 9.43 16.77 -5.07
CA ALA A 325 9.94 17.37 -6.29
C ALA A 325 11.24 16.68 -6.75
N ALA A 326 12.20 16.52 -5.84
CA ALA A 326 13.47 15.86 -6.17
C ALA A 326 13.30 14.37 -6.54
N ALA A 327 12.37 13.67 -5.90
CA ALA A 327 12.07 12.26 -6.20
C ALA A 327 11.43 12.06 -7.59
N ASN A 328 10.71 13.05 -8.08
CA ASN A 328 10.03 13.01 -9.38
C ASN A 328 10.81 13.72 -10.52
N ASP A 329 12.03 14.18 -10.23
CA ASP A 329 12.93 14.79 -11.24
C ASP A 329 13.63 13.67 -12.05
N PHE A 330 12.92 13.12 -13.03
CA PHE A 330 13.43 12.13 -14.00
C PHE A 330 12.61 12.17 -15.30
N ASP A 331 13.18 11.65 -16.39
CA ASP A 331 12.50 11.59 -17.69
C ASP A 331 11.49 10.43 -17.71
N HIS A 332 10.19 10.77 -17.69
CA HIS A 332 9.09 9.81 -17.76
C HIS A 332 9.07 9.05 -19.12
N GLU A 333 9.46 9.70 -20.22
CA GLU A 333 9.48 9.07 -21.55
C GLU A 333 10.59 8.02 -21.65
N GLU A 334 11.74 8.27 -21.02
CA GLU A 334 12.80 7.28 -20.90
C GLU A 334 12.28 6.01 -20.19
N ILE A 335 11.56 6.18 -19.07
CA ILE A 335 11.00 5.03 -18.33
C ILE A 335 9.93 4.29 -19.16
N ARG A 336 9.08 4.99 -19.91
CA ARG A 336 8.11 4.35 -20.82
C ARG A 336 8.80 3.54 -21.90
N LYS A 337 9.86 4.07 -22.51
CA LYS A 337 10.66 3.35 -23.52
C LYS A 337 11.30 2.09 -22.92
N LEU A 338 11.86 2.18 -21.70
CA LEU A 338 12.40 1.03 -21.00
C LEU A 338 11.32 -0.02 -20.71
N ALA A 339 10.12 0.41 -20.33
CA ALA A 339 9.00 -0.49 -20.09
C ALA A 339 8.53 -1.19 -21.37
N SER A 340 8.37 -0.45 -22.47
CA SER A 340 7.96 -1.00 -23.77
C SER A 340 8.98 -2.01 -24.34
N ALA A 341 10.26 -1.88 -24.00
CA ALA A 341 11.32 -2.81 -24.42
C ALA A 341 11.47 -4.04 -23.50
N ALA A 342 10.80 -4.06 -22.34
CA ALA A 342 10.89 -5.17 -21.38
C ALA A 342 9.97 -6.34 -21.80
N HIS A 343 10.50 -7.58 -21.70
CA HIS A 343 9.79 -8.82 -22.09
C HIS A 343 9.48 -9.70 -20.88
#